data_4a2f7398957b4bf85447b3374b9d7632
#
_entry.id   4a2f7398957b4bf85447b3374b9d7632
#
_cell.length_a   1.000
_cell.length_b   1.000
_cell.length_c   1.000
_cell.angle_alpha   90.00
_cell.angle_beta   90.00
_cell.angle_gamma   90.00
#
_symmetry.space_group_name_H-M   'P 1'
#
loop_
_entity.id
_entity.type
_entity.pdbx_description
1 polymer ?
#
loop_
_entity_poly.entity_id
_entity_poly.type
_entity_poly.pdbx_seq_one_letter_code
_entity_poly.pdbx_strand_id
1 'polypeptide(L)'
;MPPFDRREFLKILGASAVAGPGLIACSKSDNGAPAPTPVTEPAVSTDPSGGFYDLPMQGNARILHITDVHGQLNPVFFREPNVNLGVGDAYGRPPHIVGKGLLDKMGLSTDTPEAYAYTYLDFENAARKYGRTGGYAHMKTLLDRMREKAGGRENTLTLDGGDLWQGSGTSLWTRGVDMVEASNLLGLDVMVGHWEFTYRENEVLSNVALFKGDFIGQNVRVKEDALFGDEYATMVEKFDGRGLYNEDTGHAFRPYVIKNVGGARICVVGQAFPRTANANPQEFFPDWSFGLREDDMISLVEDIR
;
A
#
# COMPACT_ATOMS: atom_id res chain seq x y z
N MET A 1 11.42 -17.36 14.04
CA MET A 1 11.31 -17.78 12.63
C MET A 1 12.46 -17.17 11.84
N PRO A 2 13.17 -17.89 10.95
CA PRO A 2 14.20 -17.26 10.15
C PRO A 2 13.55 -16.24 9.21
N PRO A 3 14.24 -15.13 8.88
CA PRO A 3 13.68 -14.10 8.01
C PRO A 3 13.40 -14.68 6.62
N PHE A 4 12.23 -14.41 6.10
CA PHE A 4 11.83 -14.79 4.74
C PHE A 4 12.80 -14.15 3.73
N ASP A 5 13.53 -15.00 2.99
CA ASP A 5 14.45 -14.55 1.96
C ASP A 5 13.65 -14.06 0.74
N ARG A 6 13.97 -12.87 0.22
CA ARG A 6 13.38 -12.31 -1.02
C ARG A 6 13.47 -13.28 -2.21
N ARG A 7 14.45 -14.18 -2.20
CA ARG A 7 14.58 -15.24 -3.21
C ARG A 7 13.46 -16.28 -3.14
N GLU A 8 13.02 -16.60 -1.94
CA GLU A 8 11.88 -17.50 -1.72
C GLU A 8 10.57 -16.86 -2.18
N PHE A 9 10.38 -15.56 -1.91
CA PHE A 9 9.23 -14.80 -2.39
C PHE A 9 9.16 -14.75 -3.93
N LEU A 10 10.27 -14.49 -4.59
CA LEU A 10 10.34 -14.49 -6.06
C LEU A 10 10.19 -15.88 -6.67
N LYS A 11 10.61 -16.95 -5.97
CA LYS A 11 10.36 -18.34 -6.39
C LYS A 11 8.89 -18.72 -6.28
N ILE A 12 8.21 -18.22 -5.24
CA ILE A 12 6.76 -18.43 -5.06
C ILE A 12 5.98 -17.72 -6.17
N LEU A 13 6.37 -16.49 -6.54
CA LEU A 13 5.81 -15.78 -7.69
C LEU A 13 6.11 -16.46 -9.04
N GLY A 14 7.31 -17.03 -9.20
CA GLY A 14 7.72 -17.73 -10.42
C GLY A 14 7.13 -19.15 -10.54
N ALA A 15 6.87 -19.83 -9.42
CA ALA A 15 6.31 -21.18 -9.42
C ALA A 15 4.82 -21.24 -9.76
N SER A 16 4.12 -20.10 -9.66
CA SER A 16 2.70 -19.99 -10.06
C SER A 16 2.50 -19.96 -11.59
N ALA A 17 3.57 -19.87 -12.38
CA ALA A 17 3.51 -19.72 -13.83
C ALA A 17 3.74 -21.04 -14.62
N VAL A 18 4.08 -22.16 -13.94
CA VAL A 18 4.36 -23.43 -14.62
C VAL A 18 3.72 -24.61 -13.88
N ALA A 19 2.41 -24.76 -14.02
CA ALA A 19 1.73 -26.01 -13.74
C ALA A 19 0.82 -26.34 -14.91
N GLY A 20 1.39 -26.99 -15.91
CA GLY A 20 0.64 -27.69 -16.96
C GLY A 20 -0.03 -28.96 -16.41
N PRO A 21 -1.09 -29.46 -17.08
CA PRO A 21 -1.92 -30.55 -16.56
C PRO A 21 -1.21 -31.90 -16.72
N GLY A 22 -1.00 -32.60 -15.61
CA GLY A 22 -0.43 -33.94 -15.64
C GLY A 22 -0.64 -34.72 -14.34
N LEU A 23 -1.60 -35.68 -14.42
CA LEU A 23 -1.73 -36.92 -13.65
C LEU A 23 -2.21 -36.80 -12.19
N ILE A 24 -3.51 -37.00 -12.02
CA ILE A 24 -4.10 -37.47 -10.77
C ILE A 24 -4.47 -38.93 -10.94
N ALA A 25 -3.79 -39.80 -10.18
CA ALA A 25 -4.18 -41.19 -10.00
C ALA A 25 -5.22 -41.30 -8.89
N CYS A 26 -6.26 -42.04 -9.12
CA CYS A 26 -7.43 -42.26 -8.28
C CYS A 26 -7.11 -42.93 -6.94
N SER A 27 -7.72 -42.43 -5.86
CA SER A 27 -8.22 -43.27 -4.78
C SER A 27 -9.62 -42.81 -4.40
N LYS A 28 -10.55 -43.78 -4.37
CA LYS A 28 -11.96 -43.58 -4.02
C LYS A 28 -12.13 -43.35 -2.53
N SER A 29 -12.90 -42.33 -2.17
CA SER A 29 -13.82 -42.41 -1.03
C SER A 29 -15.02 -41.50 -1.30
N ASP A 30 -16.19 -42.11 -1.28
CA ASP A 30 -17.50 -41.46 -1.43
C ASP A 30 -17.77 -40.53 -0.25
N ASN A 31 -17.99 -39.24 -0.53
CA ASN A 31 -18.90 -38.37 0.22
C ASN A 31 -19.22 -37.17 -0.68
N GLY A 32 -20.49 -37.02 -1.03
CA GLY A 32 -21.01 -36.10 -2.03
C GLY A 32 -20.82 -34.61 -1.66
N ALA A 33 -19.79 -34.02 -2.24
CA ALA A 33 -19.69 -32.60 -2.43
C ALA A 33 -19.95 -32.26 -3.91
N PRO A 34 -20.66 -31.19 -4.25
CA PRO A 34 -20.89 -30.83 -5.64
C PRO A 34 -19.56 -30.59 -6.36
N ALA A 35 -19.45 -31.13 -7.57
CA ALA A 35 -18.28 -30.98 -8.41
C ALA A 35 -17.95 -29.50 -8.62
N PRO A 36 -16.65 -29.07 -8.57
CA PRO A 36 -16.28 -27.74 -8.87
C PRO A 36 -16.65 -27.40 -10.31
N THR A 37 -17.33 -26.28 -10.50
CA THR A 37 -17.65 -25.73 -11.82
C THR A 37 -16.35 -25.55 -12.62
N PRO A 38 -16.31 -25.94 -13.90
CA PRO A 38 -15.12 -25.78 -14.72
C PRO A 38 -14.76 -24.28 -14.78
N VAL A 39 -13.55 -23.95 -14.35
CA VAL A 39 -12.98 -22.62 -14.52
C VAL A 39 -12.75 -22.43 -16.01
N THR A 40 -13.59 -21.63 -16.65
CA THR A 40 -13.36 -21.16 -18.02
C THR A 40 -12.04 -20.40 -18.05
N GLU A 41 -11.11 -20.79 -18.89
CA GLU A 41 -9.89 -20.01 -19.14
C GLU A 41 -10.30 -18.58 -19.54
N PRO A 42 -9.69 -17.56 -18.92
CA PRO A 42 -10.01 -16.19 -19.27
C PRO A 42 -9.66 -15.95 -20.74
N ALA A 43 -10.57 -15.34 -21.47
CA ALA A 43 -10.33 -14.91 -22.84
C ALA A 43 -9.08 -14.02 -22.87
N VAL A 44 -8.19 -14.28 -23.84
CA VAL A 44 -6.99 -13.44 -24.08
C VAL A 44 -7.46 -12.01 -24.34
N SER A 45 -7.03 -11.10 -23.45
CA SER A 45 -7.35 -9.68 -23.55
C SER A 45 -6.76 -9.10 -24.84
N THR A 46 -7.55 -8.34 -25.57
CA THR A 46 -7.11 -7.55 -26.72
C THR A 46 -6.63 -6.13 -26.29
N ASP A 47 -6.35 -5.96 -25.00
CA ASP A 47 -5.84 -4.71 -24.45
C ASP A 47 -4.47 -4.38 -25.07
N PRO A 48 -4.28 -3.16 -25.65
CA PRO A 48 -3.00 -2.74 -26.20
C PRO A 48 -1.84 -2.68 -25.19
N SER A 49 -2.13 -2.77 -23.89
CA SER A 49 -1.10 -2.94 -22.82
C SER A 49 -0.46 -4.35 -22.81
N GLY A 50 -0.86 -5.25 -23.74
CA GLY A 50 -0.30 -6.61 -23.85
C GLY A 50 -0.64 -7.52 -22.67
N GLY A 51 -1.68 -7.21 -21.92
CA GLY A 51 -2.09 -8.02 -20.76
C GLY A 51 -1.24 -7.83 -19.51
N PHE A 52 -0.35 -6.84 -19.48
CA PHE A 52 0.51 -6.56 -18.31
C PHE A 52 -0.28 -6.37 -17.02
N TYR A 53 -1.50 -5.83 -17.11
CA TYR A 53 -2.42 -5.66 -15.98
C TYR A 53 -3.48 -6.77 -15.88
N ASP A 54 -3.38 -7.81 -16.69
CA ASP A 54 -4.28 -8.96 -16.64
C ASP A 54 -3.83 -9.96 -15.57
N LEU A 55 -4.05 -9.59 -14.32
CA LEU A 55 -3.83 -10.49 -13.19
C LEU A 55 -4.98 -11.49 -13.10
N PRO A 56 -4.67 -12.80 -12.99
CA PRO A 56 -5.71 -13.81 -12.82
C PRO A 56 -6.50 -13.56 -11.54
N MET A 57 -7.82 -13.65 -11.64
CA MET A 57 -8.71 -13.55 -10.49
C MET A 57 -8.66 -14.85 -9.70
N GLN A 58 -8.29 -14.76 -8.43
CA GLN A 58 -8.35 -15.88 -7.48
C GLN A 58 -9.22 -15.44 -6.29
N GLY A 59 -10.18 -16.29 -5.92
CA GLY A 59 -11.11 -15.98 -4.85
C GLY A 59 -12.17 -14.94 -5.22
N ASN A 60 -12.96 -14.52 -4.23
CA ASN A 60 -14.09 -13.61 -4.35
C ASN A 60 -13.82 -12.21 -3.74
N ALA A 61 -12.72 -12.04 -3.06
CA ALA A 61 -12.29 -10.76 -2.49
C ALA A 61 -10.89 -10.38 -3.01
N ARG A 62 -10.68 -9.11 -3.35
CA ARG A 62 -9.40 -8.59 -3.81
C ARG A 62 -8.94 -7.42 -2.94
N ILE A 63 -7.72 -7.49 -2.47
CA ILE A 63 -7.03 -6.38 -1.81
C ILE A 63 -6.16 -5.68 -2.85
N LEU A 64 -6.39 -4.36 -3.00
CA LEU A 64 -5.55 -3.46 -3.78
C LEU A 64 -4.73 -2.65 -2.79
N HIS A 65 -3.41 -2.69 -2.90
CA HIS A 65 -2.53 -2.01 -1.97
C HIS A 65 -1.62 -1.04 -2.71
N ILE A 66 -1.59 0.20 -2.22
CA ILE A 66 -0.65 1.25 -2.63
C ILE A 66 0.12 1.72 -1.40
N THR A 67 1.25 2.37 -1.61
CA THR A 67 2.08 2.94 -0.54
C THR A 67 3.08 3.93 -1.12
N ASP A 68 3.58 4.85 -0.30
CA ASP A 68 4.73 5.72 -0.61
C ASP A 68 4.54 6.56 -1.90
N VAL A 69 3.37 7.14 -2.07
CA VAL A 69 3.07 7.99 -3.25
C VAL A 69 3.77 9.35 -3.18
N HIS A 70 4.17 9.77 -1.97
CA HIS A 70 4.95 10.98 -1.72
C HIS A 70 4.35 12.27 -2.32
N GLY A 71 3.04 12.44 -2.21
CA GLY A 71 2.34 13.64 -2.69
C GLY A 71 2.40 13.84 -4.20
N GLN A 72 2.69 12.80 -4.98
CA GLN A 72 2.89 12.86 -6.41
C GLN A 72 1.55 12.82 -7.16
N LEU A 73 0.82 13.93 -7.15
CA LEU A 73 -0.49 14.06 -7.79
C LEU A 73 -0.39 13.95 -9.32
N ASN A 74 0.61 14.61 -9.91
CA ASN A 74 0.80 14.67 -11.37
C ASN A 74 1.85 13.65 -11.83
N PRO A 75 1.72 13.10 -13.05
CA PRO A 75 2.75 12.26 -13.63
C PRO A 75 4.04 13.04 -13.85
N VAL A 76 5.17 12.37 -13.70
CA VAL A 76 6.52 12.95 -13.81
C VAL A 76 7.38 12.17 -14.80
N PHE A 77 8.46 12.78 -15.25
CA PHE A 77 9.54 12.06 -15.91
C PHE A 77 10.41 11.41 -14.83
N PHE A 78 10.19 10.13 -14.59
CA PHE A 78 10.97 9.37 -13.61
C PHE A 78 12.30 8.94 -14.22
N ARG A 79 13.35 9.01 -13.42
CA ARG A 79 14.68 8.50 -13.76
C ARG A 79 15.27 7.76 -12.58
N GLU A 80 15.61 6.50 -12.80
CA GLU A 80 16.35 5.74 -11.81
C GLU A 80 17.72 6.39 -11.55
N PRO A 81 18.21 6.44 -10.30
CA PRO A 81 19.59 6.83 -10.01
C PRO A 81 20.59 5.90 -10.73
N ASN A 82 21.64 6.46 -11.29
CA ASN A 82 22.69 5.69 -12.00
C ASN A 82 23.77 5.13 -11.07
N VAL A 83 23.48 5.03 -9.79
CA VAL A 83 24.43 4.63 -8.74
C VAL A 83 24.02 3.30 -8.15
N ASN A 84 24.94 2.34 -8.17
CA ASN A 84 24.80 1.10 -7.41
C ASN A 84 25.13 1.39 -5.94
N LEU A 85 24.11 1.28 -5.07
CA LEU A 85 24.24 1.57 -3.64
C LEU A 85 24.76 0.37 -2.83
N GLY A 86 24.93 -0.80 -3.45
CA GLY A 86 25.46 -1.98 -2.79
C GLY A 86 26.93 -1.80 -2.41
N VAL A 87 27.29 -2.25 -1.21
CA VAL A 87 28.68 -2.25 -0.71
C VAL A 87 29.13 -3.67 -0.42
N GLY A 88 30.44 -3.93 -0.51
CA GLY A 88 31.02 -5.26 -0.30
C GLY A 88 30.34 -6.29 -1.22
N ASP A 89 29.86 -7.39 -0.66
CA ASP A 89 29.24 -8.49 -1.40
C ASP A 89 27.89 -8.12 -2.06
N ALA A 90 27.28 -7.02 -1.67
CA ALA A 90 26.04 -6.53 -2.27
C ALA A 90 26.28 -5.72 -3.55
N TYR A 91 27.52 -5.29 -3.82
CA TYR A 91 27.86 -4.51 -5.01
C TYR A 91 27.55 -5.30 -6.29
N GLY A 92 26.87 -4.66 -7.25
CA GLY A 92 26.50 -5.28 -8.52
C GLY A 92 25.50 -6.44 -8.43
N ARG A 93 24.80 -6.58 -7.30
CA ARG A 93 23.77 -7.60 -7.09
C ARG A 93 22.40 -6.95 -6.83
N PRO A 94 21.30 -7.62 -7.17
CA PRO A 94 19.98 -7.16 -6.76
C PRO A 94 19.88 -7.04 -5.23
N PRO A 95 19.17 -6.01 -4.74
CA PRO A 95 18.41 -4.97 -5.45
C PRO A 95 19.25 -3.76 -5.89
N HIS A 96 20.57 -3.79 -5.74
CA HIS A 96 21.45 -2.62 -5.93
C HIS A 96 21.99 -2.47 -7.36
N ILE A 97 21.81 -3.47 -8.21
CA ILE A 97 22.26 -3.42 -9.60
C ILE A 97 21.38 -2.45 -10.41
N VAL A 98 21.98 -1.62 -11.24
CA VAL A 98 21.32 -0.57 -12.02
C VAL A 98 21.71 -0.63 -13.49
N GLY A 99 20.97 0.09 -14.34
CA GLY A 99 21.28 0.29 -15.76
C GLY A 99 21.35 -1.02 -16.54
N LYS A 100 22.35 -1.12 -17.44
CA LYS A 100 22.48 -2.28 -18.32
C LYS A 100 22.63 -3.61 -17.55
N GLY A 101 23.33 -3.60 -16.43
CA GLY A 101 23.49 -4.79 -15.60
C GLY A 101 22.14 -5.31 -15.05
N LEU A 102 21.21 -4.42 -14.73
CA LEU A 102 19.86 -4.79 -14.33
C LEU A 102 19.10 -5.40 -15.50
N LEU A 103 19.11 -4.76 -16.68
CA LEU A 103 18.43 -5.28 -17.87
C LEU A 103 18.97 -6.67 -18.27
N ASP A 104 20.29 -6.84 -18.29
CA ASP A 104 20.89 -8.13 -18.62
C ASP A 104 20.45 -9.23 -17.64
N LYS A 105 20.36 -8.89 -16.34
CA LYS A 105 19.91 -9.84 -15.31
C LYS A 105 18.42 -10.17 -15.42
N MET A 106 17.62 -9.25 -15.89
CA MET A 106 16.17 -9.44 -16.09
C MET A 106 15.84 -10.03 -17.45
N GLY A 107 16.83 -10.16 -18.36
CA GLY A 107 16.61 -10.58 -19.75
C GLY A 107 15.83 -9.56 -20.58
N LEU A 108 15.94 -8.28 -20.24
CA LEU A 108 15.24 -7.19 -20.92
C LEU A 108 16.15 -6.48 -21.93
N SER A 109 15.56 -6.04 -23.04
CA SER A 109 16.24 -5.24 -24.03
C SER A 109 16.19 -3.75 -23.71
N THR A 110 17.19 -2.99 -24.17
CA THR A 110 17.13 -1.52 -24.23
C THR A 110 16.04 -1.05 -25.18
N ASP A 111 15.64 0.22 -25.09
CA ASP A 111 14.59 0.82 -25.95
C ASP A 111 13.20 0.16 -25.83
N THR A 112 12.89 -0.32 -24.64
CA THR A 112 11.56 -0.85 -24.27
C THR A 112 10.93 -0.02 -23.16
N PRO A 113 9.59 -0.06 -22.99
CA PRO A 113 8.92 0.58 -21.85
C PRO A 113 9.49 0.12 -20.50
N GLU A 114 9.84 -1.17 -20.37
CA GLU A 114 10.45 -1.75 -19.18
C GLU A 114 11.83 -1.16 -18.92
N ALA A 115 12.67 -1.01 -19.95
CA ALA A 115 13.99 -0.37 -19.82
C ALA A 115 13.86 1.08 -19.34
N TYR A 116 12.83 1.81 -19.80
CA TYR A 116 12.51 3.15 -19.34
C TYR A 116 12.00 3.17 -17.88
N ALA A 117 11.15 2.21 -17.53
CA ALA A 117 10.59 2.12 -16.18
C ALA A 117 11.64 1.75 -15.12
N TYR A 118 12.62 0.92 -15.46
CA TYR A 118 13.56 0.32 -14.50
C TYR A 118 14.97 0.89 -14.57
N THR A 119 15.32 1.73 -15.56
CA THR A 119 16.70 2.23 -15.72
C THR A 119 16.76 3.68 -16.13
N TYR A 120 17.95 4.27 -15.96
CA TYR A 120 18.29 5.61 -16.43
C TYR A 120 18.81 5.64 -17.88
N LEU A 121 18.93 4.49 -18.55
CA LEU A 121 19.56 4.36 -19.86
C LEU A 121 18.75 5.07 -20.93
N ASP A 122 19.45 5.82 -21.78
CA ASP A 122 18.86 6.62 -22.88
C ASP A 122 17.63 7.44 -22.47
N PHE A 123 17.68 7.98 -21.25
CA PHE A 123 16.54 8.59 -20.57
C PHE A 123 15.83 9.68 -21.42
N GLU A 124 16.58 10.55 -22.08
CA GLU A 124 15.98 11.64 -22.84
C GLU A 124 15.16 11.17 -24.05
N ASN A 125 15.65 10.16 -24.79
CA ASN A 125 14.91 9.60 -25.90
C ASN A 125 13.73 8.75 -25.41
N ALA A 126 13.94 7.94 -24.38
CA ALA A 126 12.89 7.16 -23.76
C ALA A 126 11.78 8.06 -23.19
N ALA A 127 12.12 9.15 -22.50
CA ALA A 127 11.17 10.12 -21.98
C ALA A 127 10.35 10.81 -23.10
N ARG A 128 10.99 11.13 -24.22
CA ARG A 128 10.27 11.66 -25.40
C ARG A 128 9.33 10.63 -26.03
N LYS A 129 9.72 9.36 -26.02
CA LYS A 129 8.97 8.25 -26.60
C LYS A 129 7.81 7.80 -25.73
N TYR A 130 8.05 7.60 -24.43
CA TYR A 130 7.11 7.00 -23.49
C TYR A 130 6.40 8.03 -22.60
N GLY A 131 6.95 9.23 -22.45
CA GLY A 131 6.32 10.31 -21.71
C GLY A 131 6.50 10.23 -20.21
N ARG A 132 5.58 10.88 -19.49
CA ARG A 132 5.55 10.91 -18.03
C ARG A 132 4.89 9.65 -17.48
N THR A 133 5.32 9.23 -16.29
CA THR A 133 4.82 8.05 -15.58
C THR A 133 4.24 8.41 -14.23
N GLY A 134 3.44 7.51 -13.66
CA GLY A 134 2.81 7.69 -12.36
C GLY A 134 1.66 8.69 -12.37
N GLY A 135 1.40 9.28 -11.22
CA GLY A 135 0.32 10.25 -11.00
C GLY A 135 -1.05 9.61 -10.74
N TYR A 136 -1.88 10.36 -10.01
CA TYR A 136 -3.16 9.86 -9.52
C TYR A 136 -4.18 9.52 -10.60
N ALA A 137 -4.16 10.23 -11.73
CA ALA A 137 -5.07 9.95 -12.83
C ALA A 137 -4.84 8.56 -13.44
N HIS A 138 -3.55 8.19 -13.63
CA HIS A 138 -3.20 6.85 -14.11
C HIS A 138 -3.51 5.79 -13.06
N MET A 139 -3.18 6.06 -11.80
CA MET A 139 -3.50 5.16 -10.68
C MET A 139 -5.02 4.95 -10.56
N LYS A 140 -5.82 6.01 -10.67
CA LYS A 140 -7.28 5.91 -10.67
C LYS A 140 -7.79 4.98 -11.76
N THR A 141 -7.30 5.16 -12.98
CA THR A 141 -7.67 4.29 -14.11
C THR A 141 -7.30 2.84 -13.86
N LEU A 142 -6.11 2.59 -13.32
CA LEU A 142 -5.65 1.23 -12.98
C LEU A 142 -6.52 0.60 -11.89
N LEU A 143 -6.76 1.31 -10.79
CA LEU A 143 -7.59 0.82 -9.68
C LEU A 143 -9.03 0.56 -10.13
N ASP A 144 -9.61 1.42 -10.97
CA ASP A 144 -10.97 1.23 -11.49
C ASP A 144 -11.07 -0.01 -12.38
N ARG A 145 -10.09 -0.23 -13.27
CA ARG A 145 -10.02 -1.48 -14.07
C ARG A 145 -9.90 -2.73 -13.20
N MET A 146 -9.08 -2.67 -12.13
CA MET A 146 -8.95 -3.80 -11.21
C MET A 146 -10.24 -4.07 -10.43
N ARG A 147 -10.96 -3.01 -10.02
CA ARG A 147 -12.27 -3.11 -9.38
C ARG A 147 -13.31 -3.72 -10.33
N GLU A 148 -13.36 -3.24 -11.57
CA GLU A 148 -14.26 -3.78 -12.59
C GLU A 148 -14.01 -5.27 -12.84
N LYS A 149 -12.75 -5.68 -13.00
CA LYS A 149 -12.36 -7.09 -13.13
C LYS A 149 -12.73 -7.94 -11.91
N ALA A 150 -12.75 -7.34 -10.73
CA ALA A 150 -13.18 -8.00 -9.49
C ALA A 150 -14.72 -8.12 -9.36
N GLY A 151 -15.45 -7.57 -10.31
CA GLY A 151 -16.93 -7.53 -10.29
C GLY A 151 -17.50 -6.37 -9.49
N GLY A 152 -16.69 -5.37 -9.09
CA GLY A 152 -17.13 -4.15 -8.42
C GLY A 152 -16.38 -3.82 -7.14
N ARG A 153 -16.74 -2.68 -6.55
CA ARG A 153 -16.13 -2.22 -5.30
C ARG A 153 -16.45 -3.12 -4.10
N GLU A 154 -17.58 -3.76 -4.11
CA GLU A 154 -18.03 -4.70 -3.08
C GLU A 154 -17.12 -5.92 -2.95
N ASN A 155 -16.35 -6.22 -3.99
CA ASN A 155 -15.40 -7.34 -4.03
C ASN A 155 -13.94 -6.87 -3.88
N THR A 156 -13.72 -5.57 -3.62
CA THR A 156 -12.39 -5.00 -3.50
C THR A 156 -12.22 -4.19 -2.23
N LEU A 157 -11.02 -4.20 -1.68
CA LEU A 157 -10.59 -3.36 -0.58
C LEU A 157 -9.29 -2.66 -0.98
N THR A 158 -9.30 -1.32 -0.99
CA THR A 158 -8.14 -0.53 -1.38
C THR A 158 -7.47 0.04 -0.15
N LEU A 159 -6.24 -0.38 0.08
CA LEU A 159 -5.42 -0.02 1.25
C LEU A 159 -4.27 0.89 0.84
N ASP A 160 -3.86 1.75 1.76
CA ASP A 160 -2.65 2.57 1.64
C ASP A 160 -1.74 2.37 2.84
N GLY A 161 -0.45 2.16 2.56
CA GLY A 161 0.58 1.90 3.56
C GLY A 161 1.19 3.16 4.19
N GLY A 162 0.66 4.35 3.86
CA GLY A 162 1.16 5.65 4.33
C GLY A 162 2.17 6.28 3.39
N ASP A 163 2.71 7.43 3.81
CA ASP A 163 3.57 8.31 3.03
C ASP A 163 2.91 8.78 1.73
N LEU A 164 1.63 9.08 1.84
CA LEU A 164 0.79 9.44 0.72
C LEU A 164 0.60 10.95 0.63
N TRP A 165 0.33 11.62 1.77
CA TRP A 165 -0.05 13.04 1.78
C TRP A 165 1.13 13.99 1.72
N GLN A 166 2.35 13.52 1.91
CA GLN A 166 3.57 14.30 2.07
C GLN A 166 4.58 13.94 0.97
N GLY A 167 5.40 14.88 0.49
CA GLY A 167 6.52 14.63 -0.42
C GLY A 167 6.60 15.53 -1.65
N SER A 168 5.57 16.34 -1.95
CA SER A 168 5.61 17.33 -3.04
C SER A 168 5.45 18.76 -2.52
N GLY A 169 5.86 19.74 -3.34
CA GLY A 169 5.69 21.17 -2.99
C GLY A 169 4.22 21.54 -2.85
N THR A 170 3.35 21.02 -3.69
CA THR A 170 1.90 21.29 -3.60
C THR A 170 1.31 20.73 -2.31
N SER A 171 1.62 19.48 -1.97
CA SER A 171 1.13 18.88 -0.73
C SER A 171 1.67 19.60 0.52
N LEU A 172 2.91 20.10 0.48
CA LEU A 172 3.44 20.92 1.57
C LEU A 172 2.65 22.23 1.72
N TRP A 173 2.34 22.91 0.62
CA TRP A 173 1.62 24.20 0.67
C TRP A 173 0.17 24.04 1.11
N THR A 174 -0.47 22.95 0.76
CA THR A 174 -1.85 22.63 1.16
C THR A 174 -1.94 21.86 2.48
N ARG A 175 -0.80 21.54 3.11
CA ARG A 175 -0.73 20.69 4.31
C ARG A 175 -1.37 19.32 4.10
N GLY A 176 -1.23 18.77 2.89
CA GLY A 176 -1.75 17.45 2.52
C GLY A 176 -3.20 17.41 2.06
N VAL A 177 -3.94 18.51 2.15
CA VAL A 177 -5.38 18.55 1.80
C VAL A 177 -5.63 18.14 0.35
N ASP A 178 -4.80 18.58 -0.61
CA ASP A 178 -4.88 18.19 -2.02
C ASP A 178 -4.78 16.66 -2.20
N MET A 179 -3.92 16.03 -1.43
CA MET A 179 -3.71 14.58 -1.51
C MET A 179 -4.82 13.80 -0.79
N VAL A 180 -5.40 14.35 0.28
CA VAL A 180 -6.59 13.78 0.93
C VAL A 180 -7.78 13.79 -0.02
N GLU A 181 -8.02 14.92 -0.71
CA GLU A 181 -9.09 15.02 -1.71
C GLU A 181 -8.86 14.05 -2.89
N ALA A 182 -7.63 13.97 -3.37
CA ALA A 182 -7.25 13.02 -4.42
C ALA A 182 -7.44 11.56 -3.96
N SER A 183 -7.09 11.23 -2.72
CA SER A 183 -7.30 9.90 -2.12
C SER A 183 -8.78 9.54 -2.01
N ASN A 184 -9.62 10.52 -1.67
CA ASN A 184 -11.06 10.36 -1.68
C ASN A 184 -11.59 10.07 -3.11
N LEU A 185 -11.02 10.71 -4.13
CA LEU A 185 -11.36 10.44 -5.53
C LEU A 185 -10.85 9.07 -6.00
N LEU A 186 -9.68 8.61 -5.54
CA LEU A 186 -9.20 7.24 -5.78
C LEU A 186 -10.14 6.21 -5.15
N GLY A 187 -10.84 6.59 -4.08
CA GLY A 187 -11.68 5.71 -3.30
C GLY A 187 -10.84 4.75 -2.46
N LEU A 188 -9.88 5.27 -1.71
CA LEU A 188 -9.20 4.52 -0.68
C LEU A 188 -10.16 4.18 0.44
N ASP A 189 -10.09 2.93 0.93
CA ASP A 189 -10.95 2.44 1.99
C ASP A 189 -10.28 2.54 3.36
N VAL A 190 -8.98 2.27 3.44
CA VAL A 190 -8.21 2.31 4.69
C VAL A 190 -6.79 2.80 4.41
N MET A 191 -6.24 3.61 5.31
CA MET A 191 -4.82 4.00 5.29
C MET A 191 -4.22 4.04 6.69
N VAL A 192 -2.89 3.99 6.75
CA VAL A 192 -2.11 4.22 7.96
C VAL A 192 -1.22 5.44 7.79
N GLY A 193 -0.74 6.01 8.89
CA GLY A 193 0.20 7.13 8.85
C GLY A 193 1.66 6.67 8.78
N HIS A 194 2.46 7.41 8.02
CA HIS A 194 3.92 7.26 7.94
C HIS A 194 4.57 8.65 8.16
N TRP A 195 4.89 9.41 7.10
CA TRP A 195 5.38 10.78 7.18
C TRP A 195 4.26 11.84 7.25
N GLU A 196 2.99 11.45 7.24
CA GLU A 196 1.84 12.34 7.43
C GLU A 196 1.95 13.14 8.72
N PHE A 197 2.55 12.56 9.74
CA PHE A 197 2.75 13.19 11.05
C PHE A 197 3.67 14.42 11.02
N THR A 198 4.42 14.64 9.94
CA THR A 198 5.22 15.85 9.73
C THR A 198 4.36 17.12 9.59
N TYR A 199 3.07 16.97 9.29
CA TYR A 199 2.14 18.09 9.22
C TYR A 199 1.62 18.59 10.56
N ARG A 200 2.06 17.96 11.68
CA ARG A 200 1.62 18.25 13.05
C ARG A 200 0.22 17.69 13.36
N GLU A 201 -0.06 17.54 14.65
CA GLU A 201 -1.29 16.89 15.13
C GLU A 201 -2.57 17.52 14.59
N ASN A 202 -2.70 18.83 14.68
CA ASN A 202 -3.92 19.53 14.23
C ASN A 202 -4.20 19.32 12.74
N GLU A 203 -3.17 19.43 11.90
CA GLU A 203 -3.31 19.24 10.46
C GLU A 203 -3.58 17.77 10.13
N VAL A 204 -2.93 16.82 10.82
CA VAL A 204 -3.22 15.39 10.65
C VAL A 204 -4.65 15.07 11.03
N LEU A 205 -5.14 15.54 12.19
CA LEU A 205 -6.53 15.34 12.61
C LEU A 205 -7.52 15.97 11.62
N SER A 206 -7.21 17.19 11.14
CA SER A 206 -8.03 17.84 10.10
C SER A 206 -8.09 17.01 8.81
N ASN A 207 -6.95 16.51 8.36
CA ASN A 207 -6.86 15.66 7.16
C ASN A 207 -7.60 14.34 7.34
N VAL A 208 -7.47 13.70 8.51
CA VAL A 208 -8.20 12.48 8.85
C VAL A 208 -9.71 12.73 8.86
N ALA A 209 -10.17 13.88 9.35
CA ALA A 209 -11.58 14.26 9.32
C ALA A 209 -12.12 14.46 7.88
N LEU A 210 -11.29 14.96 6.96
CA LEU A 210 -11.63 15.12 5.55
C LEU A 210 -11.54 13.82 4.75
N PHE A 211 -10.74 12.86 5.20
CA PHE A 211 -10.57 11.57 4.54
C PHE A 211 -11.84 10.73 4.67
N LYS A 212 -12.36 10.19 3.56
CA LYS A 212 -13.60 9.41 3.55
C LYS A 212 -13.42 7.95 3.95
N GLY A 213 -12.19 7.43 3.86
CA GLY A 213 -11.82 6.10 4.35
C GLY A 213 -11.56 6.08 5.85
N ASP A 214 -11.04 4.97 6.35
CA ASP A 214 -10.60 4.84 7.73
C ASP A 214 -9.08 5.08 7.83
N PHE A 215 -8.68 6.01 8.68
CA PHE A 215 -7.29 6.19 9.09
C PHE A 215 -7.08 5.39 10.38
N ILE A 216 -6.13 4.45 10.37
CA ILE A 216 -5.92 3.51 11.47
C ILE A 216 -4.46 3.47 11.94
N GLY A 217 -4.24 3.11 13.22
CA GLY A 217 -2.90 3.04 13.77
C GLY A 217 -2.88 2.48 15.18
N GLN A 218 -2.69 1.16 15.34
CA GLN A 218 -2.68 0.50 16.65
C GLN A 218 -1.52 0.94 17.54
N ASN A 219 -0.43 1.40 16.94
CA ASN A 219 0.80 1.76 17.64
C ASN A 219 0.96 3.26 17.90
N VAL A 220 -0.06 4.08 17.60
CA VAL A 220 -0.08 5.50 17.93
C VAL A 220 -0.95 5.69 19.17
N ARG A 221 -0.32 6.14 20.26
CA ARG A 221 -0.99 6.32 21.56
C ARG A 221 -0.91 7.77 22.00
N VAL A 222 -1.95 8.22 22.68
CA VAL A 222 -1.92 9.49 23.41
C VAL A 222 -1.00 9.31 24.62
N LYS A 223 -0.14 10.28 24.88
CA LYS A 223 0.74 10.28 26.06
C LYS A 223 -0.07 10.49 27.34
N GLU A 224 0.38 9.91 28.44
CA GLU A 224 -0.27 10.07 29.74
C GLU A 224 -0.44 11.54 30.13
N ASP A 225 0.60 12.36 29.93
CA ASP A 225 0.56 13.79 30.27
C ASP A 225 -0.57 14.54 29.52
N ALA A 226 -0.87 14.15 28.29
CA ALA A 226 -1.95 14.73 27.49
C ALA A 226 -3.35 14.30 27.95
N LEU A 227 -3.43 13.22 28.74
CA LEU A 227 -4.69 12.70 29.28
C LEU A 227 -5.12 13.37 30.59
N PHE A 228 -4.22 14.16 31.22
CA PHE A 228 -4.52 14.81 32.52
C PHE A 228 -5.44 16.03 32.41
N GLY A 229 -5.76 16.49 31.23
CA GLY A 229 -6.65 17.64 30.99
C GLY A 229 -7.63 17.37 29.86
N ASP A 230 -8.67 18.19 29.80
CA ASP A 230 -9.67 18.11 28.74
C ASP A 230 -9.20 18.68 27.40
N GLU A 231 -7.95 19.20 27.34
CA GLU A 231 -7.42 19.91 26.17
C GLU A 231 -7.31 18.99 24.95
N TYR A 232 -6.75 17.78 25.12
CA TYR A 232 -6.61 16.81 24.03
C TYR A 232 -7.98 16.32 23.55
N ALA A 233 -8.87 15.94 24.46
CA ALA A 233 -10.22 15.53 24.12
C ALA A 233 -10.98 16.63 23.35
N THR A 234 -10.89 17.87 23.85
CA THR A 234 -11.50 19.07 23.20
C THR A 234 -10.89 19.31 21.80
N MET A 235 -9.59 19.08 21.61
CA MET A 235 -8.94 19.19 20.31
C MET A 235 -9.47 18.12 19.35
N VAL A 236 -9.54 16.87 19.79
CA VAL A 236 -10.05 15.77 18.97
C VAL A 236 -11.50 15.96 18.60
N GLU A 237 -12.36 16.40 19.51
CA GLU A 237 -13.77 16.69 19.23
C GLU A 237 -14.01 17.63 18.05
N LYS A 238 -13.09 18.59 17.81
CA LYS A 238 -13.20 19.51 16.67
C LYS A 238 -13.11 18.80 15.31
N PHE A 239 -12.46 17.66 15.29
CA PHE A 239 -12.18 16.90 14.07
C PHE A 239 -12.93 15.57 14.02
N ASP A 240 -13.61 15.19 15.10
CA ASP A 240 -14.15 13.85 15.24
C ASP A 240 -15.67 13.75 15.16
N GLY A 241 -16.13 13.25 14.04
CA GLY A 241 -17.41 12.57 13.97
C GLY A 241 -17.30 11.03 13.91
N ARG A 242 -16.11 10.44 14.13
CA ARG A 242 -15.84 9.04 13.78
C ARG A 242 -15.23 8.18 14.89
N GLY A 243 -15.07 8.71 16.11
CA GLY A 243 -14.46 7.97 17.21
C GLY A 243 -13.01 7.57 16.92
N LEU A 244 -12.15 8.54 16.59
CA LEU A 244 -10.74 8.33 16.33
C LEU A 244 -10.01 7.93 17.61
N TYR A 245 -10.15 8.76 18.62
CA TYR A 245 -9.52 8.60 19.93
C TYR A 245 -10.35 7.66 20.81
N ASN A 246 -9.67 6.78 21.52
CA ASN A 246 -10.27 5.91 22.51
C ASN A 246 -9.59 6.13 23.87
N GLU A 247 -10.31 6.74 24.80
CA GLU A 247 -9.83 7.08 26.13
C GLU A 247 -9.47 5.85 26.96
N ASP A 248 -10.28 4.79 26.88
CA ASP A 248 -10.09 3.56 27.68
C ASP A 248 -8.78 2.83 27.32
N THR A 249 -8.39 2.89 26.05
CA THR A 249 -7.21 2.19 25.53
C THR A 249 -6.04 3.12 25.23
N GLY A 250 -6.25 4.44 25.22
CA GLY A 250 -5.25 5.45 24.87
C GLY A 250 -4.86 5.48 23.39
N HIS A 251 -5.59 4.83 22.49
CA HIS A 251 -5.32 4.90 21.06
C HIS A 251 -5.68 6.27 20.49
N ALA A 252 -4.74 6.91 19.82
CA ALA A 252 -4.98 8.18 19.11
C ALA A 252 -5.84 7.97 17.84
N PHE A 253 -5.80 6.79 17.25
CA PHE A 253 -6.58 6.37 16.09
C PHE A 253 -7.13 4.97 16.31
N ARG A 254 -8.17 4.59 15.58
CA ARG A 254 -8.66 3.21 15.63
C ARG A 254 -7.53 2.22 15.36
N PRO A 255 -7.33 1.20 16.19
CA PRO A 255 -6.26 0.23 15.98
C PRO A 255 -6.52 -0.65 14.76
N TYR A 256 -7.77 -0.92 14.44
CA TYR A 256 -8.19 -1.76 13.31
C TYR A 256 -9.59 -1.39 12.82
N VAL A 257 -9.92 -1.92 11.65
CA VAL A 257 -11.29 -1.90 11.09
C VAL A 257 -11.64 -3.26 10.50
N ILE A 258 -12.94 -3.58 10.49
CA ILE A 258 -13.45 -4.79 9.84
C ILE A 258 -14.29 -4.38 8.63
N LYS A 259 -13.97 -4.96 7.47
CA LYS A 259 -14.66 -4.72 6.20
C LYS A 259 -15.24 -6.03 5.66
N ASN A 260 -16.42 -5.95 5.06
CA ASN A 260 -17.01 -7.06 4.32
C ASN A 260 -16.72 -6.86 2.84
N VAL A 261 -15.99 -7.79 2.24
CA VAL A 261 -15.49 -7.69 0.85
C VAL A 261 -15.68 -9.04 0.17
N GLY A 262 -16.44 -9.08 -0.91
CA GLY A 262 -16.70 -10.31 -1.66
C GLY A 262 -17.26 -11.46 -0.82
N GLY A 263 -18.05 -11.13 0.21
CA GLY A 263 -18.59 -12.09 1.16
C GLY A 263 -17.61 -12.54 2.26
N ALA A 264 -16.36 -12.08 2.23
CA ALA A 264 -15.38 -12.33 3.30
C ALA A 264 -15.37 -11.18 4.31
N ARG A 265 -15.20 -11.53 5.59
CA ARG A 265 -14.99 -10.56 6.67
C ARG A 265 -13.49 -10.37 6.88
N ILE A 266 -12.96 -9.19 6.51
CA ILE A 266 -11.54 -8.87 6.52
C ILE A 266 -11.27 -7.85 7.63
N CYS A 267 -10.38 -8.20 8.55
CA CYS A 267 -9.86 -7.27 9.55
C CYS A 267 -8.55 -6.66 9.04
N VAL A 268 -8.45 -5.33 9.09
CA VAL A 268 -7.24 -4.57 8.76
C VAL A 268 -6.73 -3.93 10.04
N VAL A 269 -5.54 -4.32 10.49
CA VAL A 269 -4.85 -3.74 11.64
C VAL A 269 -3.82 -2.72 11.13
N GLY A 270 -3.86 -1.49 11.65
CA GLY A 270 -2.96 -0.42 11.24
C GLY A 270 -1.66 -0.42 12.03
N GLN A 271 -0.52 -0.38 11.32
CA GLN A 271 0.79 -0.18 11.90
C GLN A 271 1.43 1.07 11.27
N ALA A 272 1.35 2.19 11.97
CA ALA A 272 2.02 3.42 11.57
C ALA A 272 3.55 3.29 11.70
N PHE A 273 4.31 4.19 11.05
CA PHE A 273 5.77 4.16 11.13
C PHE A 273 6.25 4.23 12.58
N PRO A 274 6.86 3.17 13.11
CA PRO A 274 7.11 3.06 14.56
C PRO A 274 8.20 3.99 15.07
N ARG A 275 9.04 4.51 14.19
CA ARG A 275 10.16 5.40 14.51
C ARG A 275 9.89 6.87 14.17
N THR A 276 8.64 7.25 14.01
CA THR A 276 8.22 8.63 13.72
C THR A 276 8.84 9.63 14.69
N ALA A 277 8.84 9.32 15.99
CA ALA A 277 9.42 10.17 17.02
C ALA A 277 10.95 10.29 16.98
N ASN A 278 11.65 9.37 16.30
CA ASN A 278 13.08 9.46 16.10
C ASN A 278 13.45 10.27 14.85
N ALA A 279 12.55 10.30 13.88
CA ALA A 279 12.78 10.91 12.57
C ALA A 279 12.28 12.35 12.47
N ASN A 280 11.45 12.80 13.42
CA ASN A 280 10.81 14.12 13.41
C ASN A 280 10.96 14.84 14.75
N PRO A 281 10.94 16.19 14.75
CA PRO A 281 10.89 16.99 15.97
C PRO A 281 9.66 16.65 16.82
N GLN A 282 9.87 16.52 18.12
CA GLN A 282 8.81 16.13 19.07
C GLN A 282 7.65 17.13 19.11
N GLU A 283 7.91 18.40 18.81
CA GLU A 283 6.88 19.45 18.75
C GLU A 283 5.87 19.27 17.59
N PHE A 284 6.09 18.33 16.69
CA PHE A 284 5.11 18.02 15.63
C PHE A 284 3.94 17.20 16.16
N PHE A 285 4.20 16.40 17.19
CA PHE A 285 3.21 15.54 17.84
C PHE A 285 3.44 15.50 19.35
N PRO A 286 3.21 16.63 20.05
CA PRO A 286 3.48 16.76 21.48
C PRO A 286 2.71 15.71 22.30
N ASP A 287 1.50 15.36 21.88
CA ASP A 287 0.58 14.52 22.62
C ASP A 287 0.63 13.03 22.20
N TRP A 288 1.35 12.70 21.11
CA TRP A 288 1.40 11.33 20.62
C TRP A 288 2.72 10.63 20.89
N SER A 289 2.64 9.32 21.10
CA SER A 289 3.77 8.41 21.19
C SER A 289 3.66 7.30 20.14
N PHE A 290 4.82 6.87 19.64
CA PHE A 290 4.97 5.86 18.60
C PHE A 290 5.86 4.73 19.12
N GLY A 291 5.74 3.55 18.52
CA GLY A 291 6.58 2.40 18.86
C GLY A 291 6.19 1.17 18.06
N LEU A 292 6.94 0.08 18.18
CA LEU A 292 6.58 -1.20 17.55
C LEU A 292 5.33 -1.80 18.20
N ARG A 293 5.26 -1.78 19.55
CA ARG A 293 4.13 -2.29 20.34
C ARG A 293 3.70 -3.69 19.87
N GLU A 294 4.67 -4.58 19.76
CA GLU A 294 4.45 -5.93 19.23
C GLU A 294 3.51 -6.74 20.11
N ASP A 295 3.70 -6.68 21.42
CA ASP A 295 2.84 -7.40 22.38
C ASP A 295 1.39 -6.89 22.33
N ASP A 296 1.20 -5.57 22.22
CA ASP A 296 -0.11 -4.95 22.05
C ASP A 296 -0.80 -5.45 20.77
N MET A 297 -0.03 -5.53 19.66
CA MET A 297 -0.55 -6.05 18.40
C MET A 297 -0.94 -7.52 18.49
N ILE A 298 -0.12 -8.35 19.14
CA ILE A 298 -0.41 -9.78 19.33
C ILE A 298 -1.71 -9.93 20.11
N SER A 299 -1.83 -9.27 21.26
CA SER A 299 -3.04 -9.31 22.10
C SER A 299 -4.27 -8.83 21.32
N LEU A 300 -4.14 -7.72 20.57
CA LEU A 300 -5.21 -7.18 19.75
C LEU A 300 -5.69 -8.20 18.70
N VAL A 301 -4.77 -8.90 18.04
CA VAL A 301 -5.11 -9.91 17.03
C VAL A 301 -5.76 -11.15 17.66
N GLU A 302 -5.35 -11.53 18.87
CA GLU A 302 -5.98 -12.61 19.62
C GLU A 302 -7.43 -12.26 20.00
N ASP A 303 -7.68 -11.03 20.45
CA ASP A 303 -9.01 -10.55 20.83
C ASP A 303 -9.97 -10.43 19.62
N ILE A 304 -9.45 -10.18 18.43
CA ILE A 304 -10.25 -10.04 17.20
C ILE A 304 -10.68 -11.40 16.64
N ARG A 305 -9.93 -12.46 16.87
CA ARG A 305 -10.16 -13.80 16.33
C ARG A 305 -11.23 -14.60 17.06
#